data_6f55374d3a68f4776c0d199485a340fe
#
_entry.id   6f55374d3a68f4776c0d199485a340fe
#
_cell.length_a   1.000
_cell.length_b   1.000
_cell.length_c   1.000
_cell.angle_alpha   90.00
_cell.angle_beta   90.00
_cell.angle_gamma   90.00
#
_symmetry.space_group_name_H-M   'P 1'
#
loop_
_entity.id
_entity.type
_entity.pdbx_description
1 polymer ?
#
loop_
_entity_poly.entity_id
_entity_poly.type
_entity_poly.pdbx_seq_one_letter_code
_entity_poly.pdbx_strand_id
1 'polypeptide(L)'
;MAKAPTTNQLTVSVRSEIGKGASRRARRDGKVPAVLYGHGTDPQHLELPAREFAAVLRNSGTNAVLVLDIEGKEQLALTKALDIHPIRRNIQHADLLVVKRGEKVIVEVNVILEGESFSGTLVTSDATAVEIEAEALSIPEQLTVSIEGAEAGTQITAGQLELPKGVTLISDPELLLVNVVEPKAAEEPEEEEAAAGGEAPAAEAAPAE
;
A
#
# COMPACT_ATOMS: atom_id res chain seq x y z
N MET A 1 27.98 6.51 6.25
CA MET A 1 27.58 7.54 7.24
C MET A 1 26.45 6.98 8.03
N ALA A 2 26.59 6.78 9.34
CA ALA A 2 25.53 6.28 10.19
C ALA A 2 24.39 7.33 10.22
N LYS A 3 23.21 6.94 9.72
CA LYS A 3 21.97 7.73 9.80
C LYS A 3 21.70 7.94 11.30
N ALA A 4 21.66 9.19 11.76
CA ALA A 4 21.31 9.50 13.14
C ALA A 4 19.99 8.82 13.51
N PRO A 5 19.81 8.32 14.73
CA PRO A 5 18.54 7.74 15.15
C PRO A 5 17.47 8.83 15.02
N THR A 6 16.64 8.71 14.01
CA THR A 6 15.48 9.58 13.83
C THR A 6 14.56 9.26 14.98
N THR A 7 14.38 10.20 15.89
CA THR A 7 13.48 10.04 17.04
C THR A 7 12.06 9.98 16.49
N ASN A 8 11.55 8.77 16.29
CA ASN A 8 10.17 8.50 15.81
C ASN A 8 9.17 8.72 16.98
N GLN A 9 9.44 9.73 17.82
CA GLN A 9 8.58 10.06 18.95
C GLN A 9 7.53 11.07 18.55
N LEU A 10 6.27 10.75 18.81
CA LEU A 10 5.11 11.57 18.47
C LEU A 10 4.24 11.77 19.70
N THR A 11 3.95 13.03 20.03
CA THR A 11 2.96 13.37 21.06
C THR A 11 1.57 13.26 20.47
N VAL A 12 0.72 12.43 21.07
CA VAL A 12 -0.62 12.12 20.55
C VAL A 12 -1.68 12.43 21.59
N SER A 13 -2.87 12.77 21.12
CA SER A 13 -4.03 13.00 21.98
C SER A 13 -5.07 11.90 21.82
N VAL A 14 -5.70 11.52 22.94
CA VAL A 14 -6.81 10.57 22.92
C VAL A 14 -8.08 11.27 22.42
N ARG A 15 -8.80 10.59 21.52
CA ARG A 15 -10.06 11.11 20.97
C ARG A 15 -11.23 10.69 21.83
N SER A 16 -12.03 11.68 22.23
CA SER A 16 -13.32 11.46 22.87
C SER A 16 -14.48 11.39 21.86
N GLU A 17 -14.35 12.13 20.74
CA GLU A 17 -15.36 12.18 19.69
C GLU A 17 -15.07 11.17 18.58
N ILE A 18 -16.04 10.30 18.31
CA ILE A 18 -15.96 9.26 17.27
C ILE A 18 -16.95 9.58 16.15
N GLY A 19 -16.68 9.10 14.93
CA GLY A 19 -17.56 9.19 13.79
C GLY A 19 -17.09 10.13 12.68
N LYS A 20 -17.85 10.16 11.57
CA LYS A 20 -17.49 10.83 10.31
C LYS A 20 -17.22 12.32 10.46
N GLY A 21 -18.05 13.01 11.27
CA GLY A 21 -17.93 14.46 11.50
C GLY A 21 -16.66 14.82 12.24
N ALA A 22 -16.36 14.09 13.34
CA ALA A 22 -15.16 14.27 14.16
C ALA A 22 -13.89 13.99 13.36
N SER A 23 -13.83 12.88 12.60
CA SER A 23 -12.68 12.57 11.75
C SER A 23 -12.42 13.62 10.66
N ARG A 24 -13.48 14.25 10.11
CA ARG A 24 -13.32 15.36 9.16
C ARG A 24 -12.79 16.64 9.81
N ARG A 25 -13.22 16.93 11.05
CA ARG A 25 -12.69 18.07 11.82
C ARG A 25 -11.21 17.85 12.12
N ALA A 26 -10.84 16.70 12.70
CA ALA A 26 -9.46 16.36 12.99
C ALA A 26 -8.54 16.55 11.77
N ARG A 27 -8.95 16.03 10.61
CA ARG A 27 -8.16 16.20 9.37
C ARG A 27 -8.07 17.66 8.89
N ARG A 28 -9.10 18.46 9.11
CA ARG A 28 -9.08 19.90 8.81
C ARG A 28 -8.11 20.64 9.72
N ASP A 29 -8.01 20.21 10.97
CA ASP A 29 -7.13 20.78 12.00
C ASP A 29 -5.67 20.26 11.88
N GLY A 30 -5.37 19.52 10.79
CA GLY A 30 -4.03 19.01 10.52
C GLY A 30 -3.65 17.80 11.36
N LYS A 31 -4.63 17.05 11.85
CA LYS A 31 -4.43 15.82 12.61
C LYS A 31 -4.92 14.61 11.80
N VAL A 32 -4.28 13.46 12.00
CA VAL A 32 -4.67 12.18 11.42
C VAL A 32 -5.36 11.35 12.49
N PRO A 33 -6.62 10.93 12.27
CA PRO A 33 -7.25 9.96 13.15
C PRO A 33 -6.56 8.61 13.02
N ALA A 34 -6.25 7.99 14.14
CA ALA A 34 -5.63 6.69 14.21
C ALA A 34 -6.32 5.79 15.24
N VAL A 35 -6.14 4.49 15.09
CA VAL A 35 -6.57 3.49 16.06
C VAL A 35 -5.35 2.69 16.49
N LEU A 36 -5.12 2.63 17.80
CA LEU A 36 -4.09 1.80 18.41
C LEU A 36 -4.74 0.58 19.04
N TYR A 37 -4.32 -0.61 18.65
CA TYR A 37 -4.83 -1.88 19.15
C TYR A 37 -3.70 -2.92 19.29
N GLY A 38 -3.96 -4.00 19.99
CA GLY A 38 -3.04 -5.13 20.15
C GLY A 38 -3.00 -5.67 21.58
N HIS A 39 -2.40 -6.83 21.77
CA HIS A 39 -2.21 -7.52 23.05
C HIS A 39 -3.48 -7.70 23.90
N GLY A 40 -4.67 -7.75 23.29
CA GLY A 40 -5.94 -7.90 24.01
C GLY A 40 -6.36 -6.66 24.81
N THR A 41 -5.71 -5.51 24.57
CA THR A 41 -6.17 -4.22 25.12
C THR A 41 -7.30 -3.65 24.26
N ASP A 42 -8.19 -2.89 24.90
CA ASP A 42 -9.25 -2.20 24.17
C ASP A 42 -8.66 -1.21 23.13
N PRO A 43 -9.24 -1.13 21.93
CA PRO A 43 -8.79 -0.20 20.92
C PRO A 43 -8.86 1.25 21.40
N GLN A 44 -7.75 1.98 21.28
CA GLN A 44 -7.67 3.39 21.63
C GLN A 44 -7.73 4.25 20.37
N HIS A 45 -8.62 5.22 20.37
CA HIS A 45 -8.74 6.19 19.28
C HIS A 45 -7.81 7.38 19.57
N LEU A 46 -6.89 7.64 18.65
CA LEU A 46 -5.85 8.67 18.80
C LEU A 46 -5.94 9.70 17.67
N GLU A 47 -5.34 10.86 17.93
CA GLU A 47 -5.07 11.89 16.93
C GLU A 47 -3.57 12.15 16.85
N LEU A 48 -3.01 11.91 15.66
CA LEU A 48 -1.60 12.12 15.36
C LEU A 48 -1.39 13.46 14.67
N PRO A 49 -0.32 14.21 14.96
CA PRO A 49 0.06 15.39 14.21
C PRO A 49 0.46 14.98 12.77
N ALA A 50 -0.32 15.42 11.75
CA ALA A 50 -0.17 14.96 10.38
C ALA A 50 1.22 15.23 9.78
N ARG A 51 1.81 16.39 10.11
CA ARG A 51 3.12 16.80 9.59
C ARG A 51 4.26 15.92 10.10
N GLU A 52 4.29 15.70 11.40
CA GLU A 52 5.33 14.92 12.07
C GLU A 52 5.21 13.45 11.69
N PHE A 53 3.99 12.92 11.70
CA PHE A 53 3.71 11.56 11.28
C PHE A 53 4.11 11.31 9.81
N ALA A 54 3.75 12.22 8.89
CA ALA A 54 4.17 12.11 7.50
C ALA A 54 5.70 12.23 7.32
N ALA A 55 6.40 12.97 8.18
CA ALA A 55 7.86 13.04 8.15
C ALA A 55 8.51 11.71 8.58
N VAL A 56 7.98 11.07 9.63
CA VAL A 56 8.44 9.76 10.08
C VAL A 56 8.24 8.70 9.00
N LEU A 57 7.05 8.66 8.37
CA LEU A 57 6.76 7.70 7.30
C LEU A 57 7.66 7.88 6.07
N ARG A 58 8.05 9.10 5.75
CA ARG A 58 9.01 9.34 4.65
C ARG A 58 10.41 8.85 4.95
N ASN A 59 10.80 8.85 6.21
CA ASN A 59 12.14 8.46 6.63
C ASN A 59 12.26 6.95 6.93
N SER A 60 11.19 6.33 7.41
CA SER A 60 11.18 4.95 7.92
C SER A 60 10.22 4.03 7.16
N GLY A 61 9.65 4.51 6.04
CA GLY A 61 8.71 3.72 5.24
C GLY A 61 7.31 3.60 5.84
N THR A 62 6.47 2.81 5.19
CA THR A 62 5.06 2.60 5.60
C THR A 62 4.92 1.83 6.90
N ASN A 63 5.87 0.93 7.20
CA ASN A 63 5.89 0.08 8.39
C ASN A 63 6.77 0.67 9.50
N ALA A 64 6.63 1.97 9.75
CA ALA A 64 7.44 2.67 10.73
C ALA A 64 7.08 2.28 12.16
N VAL A 65 8.11 2.05 12.98
CA VAL A 65 7.95 1.92 14.42
C VAL A 65 7.99 3.30 15.07
N LEU A 66 6.98 3.59 15.87
CA LEU A 66 6.73 4.87 16.50
C LEU A 66 6.82 4.73 18.03
N VAL A 67 7.32 5.74 18.68
CA VAL A 67 7.18 5.94 20.13
C VAL A 67 6.08 6.97 20.33
N LEU A 68 4.91 6.51 20.76
CA LEU A 68 3.76 7.38 21.02
C LEU A 68 3.79 7.84 22.48
N ASP A 69 3.76 9.15 22.68
CA ASP A 69 3.53 9.75 24.00
C ASP A 69 2.03 10.04 24.14
N ILE A 70 1.35 9.16 24.88
CA ILE A 70 -0.08 9.25 25.16
C ILE A 70 -0.24 9.74 26.60
N GLU A 71 -0.57 11.02 26.79
CA GLU A 71 -0.79 11.62 28.11
C GLU A 71 0.37 11.38 29.10
N GLY A 72 1.62 11.43 28.61
CA GLY A 72 2.82 11.20 29.44
C GLY A 72 3.21 9.73 29.61
N LYS A 73 2.59 8.81 28.87
CA LYS A 73 2.99 7.40 28.81
C LYS A 73 3.56 7.09 27.43
N GLU A 74 4.79 6.65 27.42
CA GLU A 74 5.44 6.19 26.19
C GLU A 74 5.00 4.78 25.82
N GLN A 75 4.53 4.59 24.62
CA GLN A 75 4.12 3.30 24.09
C GLN A 75 4.70 3.07 22.69
N LEU A 76 5.31 1.89 22.48
CA LEU A 76 5.77 1.48 21.17
C LEU A 76 4.60 1.01 20.33
N ALA A 77 4.51 1.55 19.12
CA ALA A 77 3.50 1.18 18.15
C ALA A 77 4.12 1.01 16.76
N LEU A 78 3.63 0.04 16.03
CA LEU A 78 3.98 -0.20 14.65
C LEU A 78 2.82 0.28 13.76
N THR A 79 3.13 0.97 12.69
CA THR A 79 2.15 1.30 11.66
C THR A 79 1.85 0.04 10.86
N LYS A 80 0.61 -0.46 10.94
CA LYS A 80 0.17 -1.67 10.23
C LYS A 80 -0.46 -1.34 8.88
N ALA A 81 -1.34 -0.33 8.86
CA ALA A 81 -2.01 0.09 7.64
C ALA A 81 -2.17 1.60 7.59
N LEU A 82 -2.13 2.14 6.38
CA LEU A 82 -2.27 3.56 6.10
C LEU A 82 -3.31 3.77 5.01
N ASP A 83 -4.32 4.59 5.30
CA ASP A 83 -5.26 5.06 4.30
C ASP A 83 -4.79 6.42 3.77
N ILE A 84 -4.37 6.44 2.52
CA ILE A 84 -3.86 7.63 1.83
C ILE A 84 -4.82 8.03 0.73
N HIS A 85 -5.22 9.29 0.72
CA HIS A 85 -6.09 9.83 -0.34
C HIS A 85 -5.36 9.83 -1.69
N PRO A 86 -5.87 9.15 -2.75
CA PRO A 86 -5.13 8.96 -4.00
C PRO A 86 -4.79 10.27 -4.72
N ILE A 87 -5.69 11.25 -4.71
CA ILE A 87 -5.50 12.52 -5.41
C ILE A 87 -4.73 13.54 -4.56
N ARG A 88 -5.13 13.72 -3.30
CA ARG A 88 -4.53 14.73 -2.40
C ARG A 88 -3.26 14.27 -1.72
N ARG A 89 -2.98 12.96 -1.74
CA ARG A 89 -1.83 12.31 -1.10
C ARG A 89 -1.66 12.64 0.38
N ASN A 90 -2.76 12.98 1.05
CA ASN A 90 -2.78 13.16 2.49
C ASN A 90 -3.24 11.88 3.18
N ILE A 91 -2.68 11.59 4.35
CA ILE A 91 -3.04 10.44 5.17
C ILE A 91 -4.43 10.68 5.75
N GLN A 92 -5.35 9.75 5.55
CA GLN A 92 -6.72 9.82 6.05
C GLN A 92 -6.91 9.07 7.35
N HIS A 93 -6.26 7.94 7.49
CA HIS A 93 -6.32 7.07 8.66
C HIS A 93 -5.00 6.35 8.85
N ALA A 94 -4.70 5.94 10.06
CA ALA A 94 -3.58 5.08 10.40
C ALA A 94 -4.03 4.02 11.40
N ASP A 95 -3.69 2.77 11.11
CA ASP A 95 -3.86 1.65 12.01
C ASP A 95 -2.52 1.33 12.66
N LEU A 96 -2.51 1.36 13.98
CA LEU A 96 -1.33 1.20 14.79
C LEU A 96 -1.47 -0.06 15.66
N LEU A 97 -0.46 -0.90 15.62
CA LEU A 97 -0.36 -2.09 16.46
C LEU A 97 0.60 -1.82 17.62
N VAL A 98 0.15 -2.09 18.84
CA VAL A 98 1.03 -2.08 20.01
C VAL A 98 2.05 -3.19 19.86
N VAL A 99 3.34 -2.87 20.00
CA VAL A 99 4.42 -3.84 19.88
C VAL A 99 5.34 -3.79 21.08
N LYS A 100 5.88 -4.96 21.45
CA LYS A 100 6.92 -5.09 22.45
C LYS A 100 8.25 -5.39 21.76
N ARG A 101 9.36 -5.04 22.41
CA ARG A 101 10.69 -5.35 21.88
C ARG A 101 10.87 -6.87 21.77
N GLY A 102 11.35 -7.34 20.62
CA GLY A 102 11.57 -8.77 20.36
C GLY A 102 10.31 -9.55 19.97
N GLU A 103 9.19 -8.88 19.72
CA GLU A 103 7.97 -9.51 19.23
C GLU A 103 7.98 -9.61 17.72
N LYS A 104 7.52 -10.74 17.21
CA LYS A 104 7.31 -10.97 15.79
C LYS A 104 5.92 -10.48 15.39
N VAL A 105 5.87 -9.75 14.32
CA VAL A 105 4.63 -9.16 13.78
C VAL A 105 4.49 -9.50 12.30
N ILE A 106 3.24 -9.63 11.89
CA ILE A 106 2.88 -9.84 10.48
C ILE A 106 2.62 -8.47 9.88
N VAL A 107 3.36 -8.14 8.83
CA VAL A 107 3.27 -6.86 8.13
C VAL A 107 3.29 -7.06 6.61
N GLU A 108 2.60 -6.17 5.91
CA GLU A 108 2.67 -6.08 4.46
C GLU A 108 3.83 -5.17 4.07
N VAL A 109 4.75 -5.67 3.26
CA VAL A 109 5.90 -4.91 2.76
C VAL A 109 5.80 -4.76 1.25
N ASN A 110 6.04 -3.54 0.77
CA ASN A 110 6.02 -3.25 -0.65
C ASN A 110 7.23 -3.87 -1.35
N VAL A 111 6.97 -4.42 -2.53
CA VAL A 111 7.98 -4.96 -3.43
C VAL A 111 8.34 -3.91 -4.47
N ILE A 112 9.62 -3.64 -4.62
CA ILE A 112 10.14 -2.73 -5.65
C ILE A 112 10.93 -3.56 -6.67
N LEU A 113 10.66 -3.27 -7.95
CA LEU A 113 11.37 -3.90 -9.05
C LEU A 113 12.62 -3.06 -9.36
N GLU A 114 13.77 -3.72 -9.42
CA GLU A 114 15.04 -3.11 -9.82
C GLU A 114 15.57 -3.79 -11.08
N GLY A 115 16.10 -2.97 -12.00
CA GLY A 115 16.65 -3.44 -13.28
C GLY A 115 15.76 -3.12 -14.47
N GLU A 116 16.27 -3.46 -15.65
CA GLU A 116 15.59 -3.30 -16.92
C GLU A 116 15.31 -4.68 -17.52
N SER A 117 14.08 -4.91 -17.94
CA SER A 117 13.71 -6.11 -18.69
C SER A 117 14.28 -6.08 -20.11
N PHE A 118 14.29 -7.21 -20.80
CA PHE A 118 14.75 -7.27 -22.18
C PHE A 118 13.96 -6.31 -23.07
N SER A 119 14.66 -5.67 -24.02
CA SER A 119 14.04 -4.70 -24.93
C SER A 119 12.91 -5.36 -25.74
N GLY A 120 11.72 -4.77 -25.67
CA GLY A 120 10.53 -5.29 -26.34
C GLY A 120 9.63 -6.14 -25.46
N THR A 121 9.87 -6.22 -24.15
CA THR A 121 8.98 -6.91 -23.21
C THR A 121 8.17 -5.92 -22.38
N LEU A 122 7.00 -6.34 -21.93
CA LEU A 122 6.14 -5.61 -21.00
C LEU A 122 6.17 -6.29 -19.64
N VAL A 123 6.57 -5.53 -18.62
CA VAL A 123 6.56 -5.99 -17.23
C VAL A 123 5.21 -5.66 -16.60
N THR A 124 4.48 -6.67 -16.16
CA THR A 124 3.23 -6.54 -15.43
C THR A 124 3.46 -6.94 -13.99
N SER A 125 3.13 -6.07 -13.05
CA SER A 125 3.15 -6.37 -11.62
C SER A 125 1.75 -6.79 -11.19
N ASP A 126 1.58 -8.03 -10.76
CA ASP A 126 0.29 -8.56 -10.30
C ASP A 126 0.10 -8.29 -8.81
N ALA A 127 1.14 -8.49 -8.00
CA ALA A 127 1.14 -8.12 -6.60
C ALA A 127 2.27 -7.13 -6.29
N THR A 128 1.94 -6.05 -5.57
CA THR A 128 2.88 -5.00 -5.19
C THR A 128 3.29 -5.05 -3.72
N ALA A 129 2.64 -5.90 -2.92
CA ALA A 129 2.92 -6.08 -1.50
C ALA A 129 2.88 -7.56 -1.14
N VAL A 130 3.67 -7.93 -0.14
CA VAL A 130 3.81 -9.31 0.35
C VAL A 130 3.73 -9.29 1.88
N GLU A 131 3.00 -10.25 2.46
CA GLU A 131 2.94 -10.43 3.91
C GLU A 131 4.14 -11.21 4.40
N ILE A 132 4.85 -10.62 5.35
CA ILE A 132 6.00 -11.23 6.00
C ILE A 132 5.85 -11.20 7.53
N GLU A 133 6.43 -12.17 8.20
CA GLU A 133 6.65 -12.17 9.63
C GLU A 133 8.07 -11.68 9.90
N ALA A 134 8.20 -10.59 10.64
CA ALA A 134 9.49 -10.03 11.02
C ALA A 134 9.47 -9.55 12.47
N GLU A 135 10.65 -9.40 13.08
CA GLU A 135 10.76 -8.74 14.36
C GLU A 135 10.41 -7.25 14.23
N ALA A 136 9.59 -6.72 15.15
CA ALA A 136 9.04 -5.36 15.08
C ALA A 136 10.11 -4.26 14.88
N LEU A 137 11.35 -4.47 15.37
CA LEU A 137 12.45 -3.51 15.24
C LEU A 137 13.30 -3.71 13.99
N SER A 138 13.11 -4.81 13.25
CA SER A 138 13.94 -5.22 12.09
C SER A 138 13.11 -5.41 10.82
N ILE A 139 12.01 -4.70 10.69
CA ILE A 139 11.15 -4.76 9.51
C ILE A 139 11.85 -4.05 8.35
N PRO A 140 12.00 -4.68 7.17
CA PRO A 140 12.53 -4.01 6.00
C PRO A 140 11.53 -2.97 5.47
N GLU A 141 12.03 -1.83 5.01
CA GLU A 141 11.19 -0.77 4.44
C GLU A 141 10.58 -1.20 3.10
N GLN A 142 11.31 -2.02 2.35
CA GLN A 142 10.92 -2.53 1.02
C GLN A 142 11.69 -3.82 0.71
N LEU A 143 11.13 -4.65 -0.14
CA LEU A 143 11.78 -5.82 -0.70
C LEU A 143 12.10 -5.55 -2.16
N THR A 144 13.31 -5.86 -2.57
CA THR A 144 13.78 -5.62 -3.94
C THR A 144 13.73 -6.91 -4.73
N VAL A 145 13.20 -6.83 -5.95
CA VAL A 145 13.22 -7.93 -6.94
C VAL A 145 13.99 -7.47 -8.15
N SER A 146 15.02 -8.20 -8.52
CA SER A 146 15.75 -7.93 -9.76
C SER A 146 15.01 -8.52 -10.96
N ILE A 147 14.75 -7.67 -11.95
CA ILE A 147 14.18 -8.05 -13.25
C ILE A 147 15.19 -7.89 -14.38
N GLU A 148 16.49 -7.76 -14.02
CA GLU A 148 17.55 -7.48 -14.98
C GLU A 148 17.70 -8.61 -16.00
N GLY A 149 17.52 -8.28 -17.29
CA GLY A 149 17.61 -9.25 -18.38
C GLY A 149 16.46 -10.28 -18.42
N ALA A 150 15.36 -10.04 -17.73
CA ALA A 150 14.22 -10.96 -17.76
C ALA A 150 13.62 -11.03 -19.17
N GLU A 151 13.55 -12.25 -19.70
CA GLU A 151 12.97 -12.55 -21.01
C GLU A 151 11.44 -12.66 -20.93
N ALA A 152 10.77 -12.55 -22.07
CA ALA A 152 9.33 -12.77 -22.16
C ALA A 152 8.96 -14.19 -21.70
N GLY A 153 7.91 -14.30 -20.89
CA GLY A 153 7.48 -15.53 -20.25
C GLY A 153 8.11 -15.78 -18.87
N THR A 154 9.01 -14.91 -18.40
CA THR A 154 9.58 -15.01 -17.05
C THR A 154 8.53 -14.63 -16.02
N GLN A 155 8.30 -15.51 -15.05
CA GLN A 155 7.40 -15.31 -13.92
C GLN A 155 8.21 -15.32 -12.64
N ILE A 156 8.07 -14.27 -11.83
CA ILE A 156 8.73 -14.17 -10.53
C ILE A 156 7.69 -14.32 -9.45
N THR A 157 7.88 -15.33 -8.59
CA THR A 157 6.97 -15.63 -7.48
C THR A 157 7.53 -15.14 -6.14
N ALA A 158 6.67 -15.03 -5.14
CA ALA A 158 7.04 -14.59 -3.79
C ALA A 158 8.13 -15.49 -3.13
N GLY A 159 8.21 -16.77 -3.52
CA GLY A 159 9.23 -17.68 -3.02
C GLY A 159 10.65 -17.40 -3.53
N GLN A 160 10.80 -16.58 -4.57
CA GLN A 160 12.10 -16.20 -5.14
C GLN A 160 12.65 -14.88 -4.58
N LEU A 161 11.92 -14.26 -3.64
CA LEU A 161 12.36 -13.03 -2.99
C LEU A 161 13.60 -13.23 -2.13
N GLU A 162 14.55 -12.31 -2.21
CA GLU A 162 15.67 -12.25 -1.28
C GLU A 162 15.20 -11.64 0.04
N LEU A 163 14.95 -12.52 1.02
CA LEU A 163 14.52 -12.11 2.35
C LEU A 163 15.73 -11.81 3.25
N PRO A 164 15.74 -10.68 3.97
CA PRO A 164 16.78 -10.40 4.96
C PRO A 164 16.70 -11.37 6.15
N LYS A 165 17.78 -11.45 6.93
CA LYS A 165 17.86 -12.34 8.08
C LYS A 165 16.79 -12.01 9.13
N GLY A 166 16.03 -13.01 9.54
CA GLY A 166 14.99 -12.88 10.57
C GLY A 166 13.59 -12.55 10.04
N VAL A 167 13.42 -12.55 8.73
CA VAL A 167 12.13 -12.39 8.06
C VAL A 167 11.67 -13.73 7.51
N THR A 168 10.40 -14.06 7.72
CA THR A 168 9.76 -15.27 7.22
C THR A 168 8.59 -14.88 6.31
N LEU A 169 8.48 -15.47 5.14
CA LEU A 169 7.36 -15.29 4.23
C LEU A 169 6.12 -15.99 4.80
N ILE A 170 4.99 -15.27 4.86
CA ILE A 170 3.69 -15.83 5.23
C ILE A 170 2.80 -15.98 4.00
N SER A 171 2.88 -15.03 3.06
CA SER A 171 2.16 -15.14 1.79
C SER A 171 2.50 -16.43 1.08
N ASP A 172 1.58 -16.89 0.25
CA ASP A 172 1.77 -18.06 -0.57
C ASP A 172 3.06 -17.94 -1.42
N PRO A 173 4.00 -18.88 -1.35
CA PRO A 173 5.23 -18.84 -2.13
C PRO A 173 4.97 -18.87 -3.65
N GLU A 174 3.81 -19.36 -4.09
CA GLU A 174 3.40 -19.40 -5.49
C GLU A 174 2.73 -18.08 -5.95
N LEU A 175 2.56 -17.11 -5.04
CA LEU A 175 1.99 -15.80 -5.38
C LEU A 175 2.85 -15.14 -6.46
N LEU A 176 2.22 -14.85 -7.60
CA LEU A 176 2.87 -14.20 -8.72
C LEU A 176 3.06 -12.71 -8.40
N LEU A 177 4.29 -12.25 -8.43
CA LEU A 177 4.65 -10.83 -8.20
C LEU A 177 4.81 -10.11 -9.52
N VAL A 178 5.56 -10.72 -10.43
CA VAL A 178 5.91 -10.10 -11.70
C VAL A 178 5.73 -11.11 -12.82
N ASN A 179 5.10 -10.65 -13.89
CA ASN A 179 4.98 -11.38 -15.13
C ASN A 179 5.54 -10.55 -16.28
N VAL A 180 6.51 -11.10 -16.99
CA VAL A 180 7.13 -10.46 -18.15
C VAL A 180 6.51 -11.05 -19.40
N VAL A 181 5.75 -10.26 -20.14
CA VAL A 181 5.05 -10.69 -21.36
C VAL A 181 5.57 -9.96 -22.60
N GLU A 182 5.49 -10.61 -23.75
CA GLU A 182 5.66 -9.89 -25.01
C GLU A 182 4.43 -9.00 -25.25
N PRO A 183 4.62 -7.71 -25.57
CA PRO A 183 3.51 -6.89 -25.98
C PRO A 183 2.95 -7.46 -27.28
N LYS A 184 1.79 -8.10 -27.22
CA LYS A 184 1.05 -8.46 -28.42
C LYS A 184 0.71 -7.14 -29.11
N ALA A 185 1.30 -6.89 -30.28
CA ALA A 185 0.91 -5.78 -31.13
C ALA A 185 -0.63 -5.81 -31.23
N ALA A 186 -1.26 -4.72 -30.84
CA ALA A 186 -2.71 -4.58 -31.00
C ALA A 186 -2.99 -4.84 -32.48
N GLU A 187 -3.60 -5.97 -32.80
CA GLU A 187 -4.31 -6.13 -34.05
C GLU A 187 -5.37 -5.02 -34.07
N GLU A 188 -5.14 -4.02 -34.90
CA GLU A 188 -6.17 -3.08 -35.27
C GLU A 188 -7.40 -3.91 -35.66
N PRO A 189 -8.60 -3.58 -35.16
CA PRO A 189 -9.80 -4.23 -35.67
C PRO A 189 -9.89 -3.88 -37.17
N GLU A 190 -9.68 -4.89 -38.02
CA GLU A 190 -10.02 -4.78 -39.43
C GLU A 190 -11.49 -4.36 -39.48
N GLU A 191 -11.72 -3.15 -39.96
CA GLU A 191 -13.03 -2.70 -40.47
C GLU A 191 -13.43 -3.68 -41.55
N GLU A 192 -14.28 -4.61 -41.23
CA GLU A 192 -15.04 -5.37 -42.21
C GLU A 192 -16.06 -4.42 -42.83
N GLU A 193 -15.61 -3.78 -43.91
CA GLU A 193 -16.46 -3.13 -44.91
C GLU A 193 -17.32 -4.20 -45.57
N ALA A 194 -18.53 -4.39 -45.09
CA ALA A 194 -19.55 -5.11 -45.86
C ALA A 194 -20.56 -4.10 -46.39
N ALA A 195 -20.30 -3.77 -47.63
CA ALA A 195 -21.20 -3.00 -48.47
C ALA A 195 -22.51 -3.74 -48.75
N ALA A 196 -23.45 -2.93 -49.09
CA ALA A 196 -24.63 -3.16 -49.95
C ALA A 196 -25.93 -3.55 -49.23
N GLY A 197 -26.81 -2.63 -49.32
CA GLY A 197 -27.87 -2.71 -50.25
C GLY A 197 -29.25 -2.56 -49.66
N GLY A 198 -29.89 -1.48 -49.99
CA GLY A 198 -31.26 -1.55 -50.41
C GLY A 198 -32.38 -1.24 -49.44
N GLU A 199 -32.92 -0.10 -49.64
CA GLU A 199 -34.35 0.15 -49.80
C GLU A 199 -35.18 0.61 -48.60
N ALA A 200 -35.43 1.90 -48.57
CA ALA A 200 -36.66 2.44 -47.98
C ALA A 200 -37.88 2.06 -48.85
N PRO A 201 -39.11 2.06 -48.36
CA PRO A 201 -39.79 3.34 -48.12
C PRO A 201 -40.85 3.40 -46.98
N ALA A 202 -41.01 4.62 -46.52
CA ALA A 202 -42.25 5.39 -46.35
C ALA A 202 -43.36 4.95 -45.37
N ALA A 203 -43.74 5.98 -44.61
CA ALA A 203 -45.07 6.37 -44.15
C ALA A 203 -45.69 5.53 -43.02
N GLU A 204 -46.29 6.08 -42.01
CA GLU A 204 -47.22 7.20 -41.81
C GLU A 204 -47.70 7.25 -40.33
N ALA A 205 -47.92 8.44 -39.87
CA ALA A 205 -48.95 8.84 -38.90
C ALA A 205 -48.82 8.52 -37.41
N ALA A 206 -48.63 9.59 -36.65
CA ALA A 206 -49.20 9.84 -35.33
C ALA A 206 -50.77 9.85 -35.44
N PRO A 207 -51.59 9.98 -34.36
CA PRO A 207 -51.32 10.66 -33.08
C PRO A 207 -52.03 10.06 -31.82
N ALA A 208 -51.74 10.71 -30.70
CA ALA A 208 -52.62 11.02 -29.53
C ALA A 208 -53.19 9.88 -28.65
N GLU A 209 -52.87 9.88 -27.37
CA GLU A 209 -53.62 10.48 -26.25
C GLU A 209 -52.74 10.54 -24.98
#